data_8a28fb4775843e86773acf6bef783049
#
_entry.id   8a28fb4775843e86773acf6bef783049
#
_cell.length_a   1.000
_cell.length_b   1.000
_cell.length_c   1.000
_cell.angle_alpha   90.00
_cell.angle_beta   90.00
_cell.angle_gamma   90.00
#
_symmetry.space_group_name_H-M   'P 1'
#
loop_
_entity.id
_entity.type
_entity.pdbx_description
1 polymer ?
#
loop_
_entity_poly.entity_id
_entity_poly.type
_entity_poly.pdbx_seq_one_letter_code
_entity_poly.pdbx_strand_id
1 'polypeptide(L)'
;AEYEKNFDVELWQYPYSSAEYYGVTPFSDEHLQILRSSMELYKSIGGHAITTTINEDAWSGQTYSANAIHYPSMVKWTKSGGGFTYDFTDFDKWVTFNKGLGIGDKIVIYSIAPWHGNFTYWENGTMKSERYTVGSERWRSVWTDFLRKLIEHLMDKGWFDESYIGIDERGFSADAFDLIDSIRNIHD
;
A
#
# COMPACT_ATOMS: atom_id res chain seq x y z
N ALA A 1 10.21 -9.28 -28.52
CA ALA A 1 10.73 -7.92 -28.75
C ALA A 1 11.22 -7.41 -27.39
N GLU A 2 12.54 -7.06 -27.31
CA GLU A 2 13.02 -6.26 -26.19
C GLU A 2 12.35 -4.89 -26.33
N TYR A 3 11.41 -4.58 -25.44
CA TYR A 3 10.92 -3.20 -25.32
C TYR A 3 12.08 -2.35 -24.84
N GLU A 4 12.41 -1.33 -25.61
CA GLU A 4 13.41 -0.36 -25.17
C GLU A 4 13.01 0.20 -23.81
N LYS A 5 13.91 0.19 -22.83
CA LYS A 5 13.71 0.60 -21.44
C LYS A 5 13.40 2.09 -21.25
N ASN A 6 12.85 2.76 -22.24
CA ASN A 6 12.56 4.19 -22.24
C ASN A 6 11.09 4.52 -21.93
N PHE A 7 10.26 3.51 -21.68
CA PHE A 7 8.85 3.69 -21.37
C PHE A 7 8.46 2.86 -20.14
N ASP A 8 8.11 3.53 -19.06
CA ASP A 8 7.61 2.91 -17.85
C ASP A 8 6.14 2.54 -18.01
N VAL A 9 5.82 1.25 -17.87
CA VAL A 9 4.44 0.78 -17.80
C VAL A 9 4.09 0.55 -16.34
N GLU A 10 3.32 1.47 -15.78
CA GLU A 10 2.78 1.35 -14.44
C GLU A 10 1.25 1.33 -14.50
N LEU A 11 0.66 0.14 -14.33
CA LEU A 11 -0.77 -0.03 -14.19
C LEU A 11 -1.07 -0.32 -12.72
N TRP A 12 -2.00 0.42 -12.14
CA TRP A 12 -2.44 0.19 -10.77
C TRP A 12 -3.07 -1.18 -10.63
N GLN A 13 -2.59 -1.96 -9.67
CA GLN A 13 -3.17 -3.23 -9.33
C GLN A 13 -4.08 -3.07 -8.12
N TYR A 14 -5.28 -3.62 -8.25
CA TYR A 14 -6.25 -3.66 -7.17
C TYR A 14 -6.76 -5.10 -6.97
N PRO A 15 -5.99 -5.91 -6.24
CA PRO A 15 -6.24 -7.35 -6.18
C PRO A 15 -7.53 -7.73 -5.46
N TYR A 16 -8.05 -6.88 -4.58
CA TYR A 16 -9.24 -7.19 -3.77
C TYR A 16 -10.50 -7.48 -4.60
N SER A 17 -10.69 -6.80 -5.73
CA SER A 17 -11.85 -7.01 -6.60
C SER A 17 -11.95 -8.44 -7.13
N SER A 18 -10.82 -9.08 -7.43
CA SER A 18 -10.80 -10.48 -7.85
C SER A 18 -11.09 -11.42 -6.68
N ALA A 19 -10.59 -11.13 -5.48
CA ALA A 19 -10.91 -11.92 -4.30
C ALA A 19 -12.41 -11.92 -4.02
N GLU A 20 -13.06 -10.77 -4.12
CA GLU A 20 -14.51 -10.64 -3.97
C GLU A 20 -15.26 -11.40 -5.04
N TYR A 21 -14.89 -11.19 -6.31
CA TYR A 21 -15.56 -11.84 -7.45
C TYR A 21 -15.54 -13.37 -7.36
N TYR A 22 -14.41 -13.94 -6.95
CA TYR A 22 -14.26 -15.39 -6.81
C TYR A 22 -14.63 -15.93 -5.42
N GLY A 23 -14.95 -15.07 -4.46
CA GLY A 23 -15.31 -15.45 -3.10
C GLY A 23 -14.17 -16.07 -2.30
N VAL A 24 -12.94 -15.68 -2.56
CA VAL A 24 -11.74 -16.17 -1.89
C VAL A 24 -11.17 -15.15 -0.91
N THR A 25 -10.41 -15.63 0.08
CA THR A 25 -9.73 -14.74 1.04
C THR A 25 -8.63 -13.96 0.33
N PRO A 26 -8.60 -12.62 0.46
CA PRO A 26 -7.51 -11.80 -0.10
C PRO A 26 -6.13 -12.31 0.32
N PHE A 27 -5.21 -12.36 -0.65
CA PHE A 27 -3.82 -12.81 -0.50
C PHE A 27 -3.64 -14.24 0.05
N SER A 28 -4.69 -15.08 -0.01
CA SER A 28 -4.52 -16.52 0.14
C SER A 28 -3.79 -17.12 -1.08
N ASP A 29 -3.26 -18.33 -0.93
CA ASP A 29 -2.60 -19.02 -2.05
C ASP A 29 -3.53 -19.19 -3.25
N GLU A 30 -4.81 -19.47 -3.00
CA GLU A 30 -5.84 -19.57 -4.02
C GLU A 30 -6.04 -18.24 -4.75
N HIS A 31 -6.14 -17.13 -4.01
CA HIS A 31 -6.27 -15.80 -4.58
C HIS A 31 -5.04 -15.41 -5.43
N LEU A 32 -3.84 -15.64 -4.94
CA LEU A 32 -2.62 -15.37 -5.69
C LEU A 32 -2.51 -16.23 -6.95
N GLN A 33 -3.00 -17.48 -6.91
CA GLN A 33 -3.05 -18.32 -8.10
C GLN A 33 -4.04 -17.79 -9.16
N ILE A 34 -5.18 -17.25 -8.74
CA ILE A 34 -6.15 -16.58 -9.65
C ILE A 34 -5.50 -15.37 -10.33
N LEU A 35 -4.74 -14.56 -9.58
CA LEU A 35 -4.09 -13.35 -10.09
C LEU A 35 -2.91 -13.62 -11.02
N ARG A 36 -2.32 -14.81 -10.97
CA ARG A 36 -1.07 -15.15 -11.68
C ARG A 36 -1.10 -14.78 -13.16
N SER A 37 -2.11 -15.22 -13.89
CA SER A 37 -2.19 -14.98 -15.35
C SER A 37 -2.26 -13.50 -15.69
N SER A 38 -2.99 -12.70 -14.89
CA SER A 38 -3.09 -11.24 -15.08
C SER A 38 -1.75 -10.56 -14.81
N MET A 39 -1.03 -10.98 -13.77
CA MET A 39 0.26 -10.40 -13.44
C MET A 39 1.36 -10.83 -14.43
N GLU A 40 1.32 -12.07 -14.95
CA GLU A 40 2.21 -12.51 -16.03
C GLU A 40 1.95 -11.73 -17.32
N LEU A 41 0.69 -11.41 -17.63
CA LEU A 41 0.34 -10.55 -18.77
C LEU A 41 0.87 -9.12 -18.53
N TYR A 42 0.67 -8.55 -17.35
CA TYR A 42 1.21 -7.23 -16.97
C TYR A 42 2.73 -7.17 -17.17
N LYS A 43 3.45 -8.18 -16.68
CA LYS A 43 4.89 -8.29 -16.92
C LYS A 43 5.23 -8.36 -18.41
N SER A 44 4.48 -9.11 -19.20
CA SER A 44 4.78 -9.32 -20.63
C SER A 44 4.70 -8.04 -21.46
N ILE A 45 3.95 -7.04 -20.99
CA ILE A 45 3.85 -5.71 -21.63
C ILE A 45 4.82 -4.68 -21.05
N GLY A 46 5.75 -5.11 -20.20
CA GLY A 46 6.75 -4.23 -19.59
C GLY A 46 6.40 -3.69 -18.21
N GLY A 47 5.32 -4.19 -17.59
CA GLY A 47 4.95 -3.82 -16.23
C GLY A 47 5.98 -4.32 -15.21
N HIS A 48 6.45 -3.45 -14.33
CA HIS A 48 7.49 -3.74 -13.34
C HIS A 48 7.22 -3.13 -11.96
N ALA A 49 6.21 -2.27 -11.84
CA ALA A 49 5.82 -1.65 -10.58
C ALA A 49 4.76 -2.48 -9.85
N ILE A 50 4.90 -2.59 -8.52
CA ILE A 50 3.91 -3.21 -7.63
C ILE A 50 3.15 -2.08 -6.93
N THR A 51 1.83 -2.04 -7.08
CA THR A 51 0.96 -1.13 -6.32
C THR A 51 0.59 -1.76 -4.99
N THR A 52 0.85 -1.06 -3.89
CA THR A 52 0.50 -1.50 -2.53
C THR A 52 -0.29 -0.43 -1.79
N THR A 53 -1.03 -0.82 -0.75
CA THR A 53 -1.79 0.09 0.10
C THR A 53 -1.42 -0.07 1.57
N ILE A 54 -1.25 1.04 2.27
CA ILE A 54 -0.89 1.10 3.69
C ILE A 54 -2.01 1.62 4.57
N ASN A 55 -3.11 2.03 3.97
CA ASN A 55 -4.34 2.43 4.62
C ASN A 55 -5.54 1.99 3.78
N GLU A 56 -6.70 1.93 4.41
CA GLU A 56 -7.94 1.57 3.74
C GLU A 56 -8.32 2.62 2.70
N ASP A 57 -8.78 2.13 1.56
CA ASP A 57 -9.32 2.95 0.46
C ASP A 57 -8.48 4.20 0.13
N ALA A 58 -7.23 3.97 -0.26
CA ALA A 58 -6.32 5.04 -0.67
C ALA A 58 -6.89 5.91 -1.81
N TRP A 59 -7.83 5.38 -2.59
CA TRP A 59 -8.41 6.00 -3.80
C TRP A 59 -9.89 6.38 -3.70
N SER A 60 -10.47 6.48 -2.48
CA SER A 60 -11.83 7.00 -2.27
C SER A 60 -12.93 6.28 -3.05
N GLY A 61 -12.96 4.96 -3.00
CA GLY A 61 -13.99 4.16 -3.66
C GLY A 61 -13.91 4.16 -5.19
N GLN A 62 -12.83 4.67 -5.79
CA GLN A 62 -12.58 4.49 -7.24
C GLN A 62 -12.35 3.03 -7.59
N THR A 63 -12.03 2.24 -6.60
CA THR A 63 -11.85 0.81 -6.67
C THR A 63 -13.16 0.11 -6.30
N TYR A 64 -14.17 0.25 -7.14
CA TYR A 64 -15.48 -0.34 -6.86
C TYR A 64 -15.45 -1.84 -6.75
N SER A 65 -15.91 -2.34 -5.61
CA SER A 65 -16.68 -3.57 -5.62
C SER A 65 -18.13 -3.26 -5.98
N ALA A 66 -18.78 -4.17 -6.69
CA ALA A 66 -20.21 -4.07 -6.98
C ALA A 66 -21.09 -3.95 -5.70
N ASN A 67 -20.54 -4.29 -4.54
CA ASN A 67 -21.20 -4.35 -3.25
C ASN A 67 -20.81 -3.20 -2.31
N ALA A 68 -20.06 -2.19 -2.78
CA ALA A 68 -19.55 -1.09 -1.97
C ALA A 68 -18.77 -1.56 -0.73
N ILE A 69 -18.04 -2.69 -0.86
CA ILE A 69 -17.23 -3.22 0.24
C ILE A 69 -15.97 -2.37 0.38
N HIS A 70 -15.72 -1.91 1.57
CA HIS A 70 -14.45 -1.30 1.92
C HIS A 70 -13.40 -2.40 2.13
N TYR A 71 -12.36 -2.39 1.33
CA TYR A 71 -11.27 -3.33 1.48
C TYR A 71 -10.25 -2.83 2.50
N PRO A 72 -9.75 -3.72 3.37
CA PRO A 72 -8.71 -3.36 4.31
C PRO A 72 -7.42 -2.98 3.58
N SER A 73 -6.58 -2.23 4.25
CA SER A 73 -5.20 -2.01 3.85
C SER A 73 -4.43 -3.34 3.79
N MET A 74 -3.40 -3.41 2.95
CA MET A 74 -2.45 -4.53 2.96
C MET A 74 -1.61 -4.56 4.25
N VAL A 75 -1.61 -3.47 5.02
CA VAL A 75 -1.05 -3.41 6.37
C VAL A 75 -2.19 -3.29 7.37
N LYS A 76 -2.30 -4.25 8.29
CA LYS A 76 -3.33 -4.19 9.32
C LYS A 76 -2.82 -3.39 10.52
N TRP A 77 -3.53 -2.30 10.83
CA TRP A 77 -3.25 -1.45 11.97
C TRP A 77 -4.08 -1.89 13.17
N THR A 78 -3.47 -2.08 14.32
CA THR A 78 -4.17 -2.42 15.57
C THR A 78 -3.78 -1.45 16.66
N LYS A 79 -4.77 -0.78 17.27
CA LYS A 79 -4.56 0.15 18.37
C LYS A 79 -4.46 -0.61 19.69
N SER A 80 -3.38 -0.36 20.43
CA SER A 80 -3.14 -0.94 21.74
C SER A 80 -2.31 0.01 22.60
N GLY A 81 -2.70 0.21 23.84
CA GLY A 81 -1.90 0.96 24.83
C GLY A 81 -1.57 2.42 24.46
N GLY A 82 -2.41 3.07 23.63
CA GLY A 82 -2.21 4.44 23.18
C GLY A 82 -1.39 4.61 21.89
N GLY A 83 -0.82 3.55 21.35
CA GLY A 83 -0.10 3.49 20.06
C GLY A 83 -0.72 2.50 19.09
N PHE A 84 -0.01 2.23 18.01
CA PHE A 84 -0.38 1.25 16.99
C PHE A 84 0.65 0.16 16.84
N THR A 85 0.19 -1.03 16.49
CA THR A 85 1.01 -2.13 15.96
C THR A 85 0.59 -2.41 14.52
N TYR A 86 1.53 -2.88 13.71
CA TYR A 86 1.37 -3.05 12.27
C TYR A 86 1.68 -4.50 11.88
N ASP A 87 0.73 -5.12 11.17
CA ASP A 87 0.91 -6.44 10.59
C ASP A 87 1.06 -6.31 9.07
N PHE A 88 2.23 -6.64 8.56
CA PHE A 88 2.60 -6.55 7.15
C PHE A 88 2.36 -7.86 6.38
N THR A 89 1.66 -8.84 6.95
CA THR A 89 1.52 -10.17 6.37
C THR A 89 0.97 -10.14 4.93
N ASP A 90 -0.08 -9.39 4.67
CA ASP A 90 -0.69 -9.33 3.33
C ASP A 90 0.14 -8.49 2.36
N PHE A 91 0.77 -7.41 2.84
CA PHE A 91 1.76 -6.65 2.10
C PHE A 91 2.91 -7.53 1.63
N ASP A 92 3.49 -8.32 2.53
CA ASP A 92 4.59 -9.23 2.24
C ASP A 92 4.22 -10.31 1.22
N LYS A 93 3.05 -10.91 1.37
CA LYS A 93 2.55 -11.91 0.43
C LYS A 93 2.42 -11.35 -0.98
N TRP A 94 1.83 -10.15 -1.09
CA TRP A 94 1.61 -9.49 -2.36
C TRP A 94 2.94 -9.10 -3.04
N VAL A 95 3.85 -8.47 -2.31
CA VAL A 95 5.16 -8.11 -2.84
C VAL A 95 5.98 -9.34 -3.22
N THR A 96 6.03 -10.35 -2.35
CA THR A 96 6.78 -11.59 -2.61
C THR A 96 6.24 -12.33 -3.83
N PHE A 97 4.93 -12.40 -3.99
CA PHE A 97 4.28 -13.03 -5.15
C PHE A 97 4.72 -12.33 -6.45
N ASN A 98 4.63 -11.00 -6.51
CA ASN A 98 5.00 -10.23 -7.69
C ASN A 98 6.50 -10.34 -8.01
N LYS A 99 7.36 -10.24 -7.00
CA LYS A 99 8.80 -10.44 -7.16
C LYS A 99 9.12 -11.85 -7.67
N GLY A 100 8.39 -12.86 -7.23
CA GLY A 100 8.49 -14.22 -7.73
C GLY A 100 8.13 -14.38 -9.22
N LEU A 101 7.33 -13.48 -9.76
CA LEU A 101 7.02 -13.37 -11.19
C LEU A 101 8.04 -12.50 -11.96
N GLY A 102 8.97 -11.86 -11.25
CA GLY A 102 9.94 -10.92 -11.80
C GLY A 102 9.33 -9.53 -12.07
N ILE A 103 8.34 -9.14 -11.28
CA ILE A 103 7.79 -7.80 -11.17
C ILE A 103 8.31 -7.24 -9.84
N GLY A 104 8.77 -6.00 -9.78
CA GLY A 104 9.14 -5.42 -8.49
C GLY A 104 10.41 -4.58 -8.49
N ASP A 105 10.74 -3.97 -9.62
CA ASP A 105 11.77 -2.92 -9.68
C ASP A 105 11.32 -1.66 -8.94
N LYS A 106 9.99 -1.50 -8.78
CA LYS A 106 9.37 -0.45 -7.97
C LYS A 106 8.27 -1.05 -7.10
N ILE A 107 8.22 -0.64 -5.82
CA ILE A 107 7.12 -0.89 -4.89
C ILE A 107 6.50 0.47 -4.57
N VAL A 108 5.33 0.76 -5.13
CA VAL A 108 4.66 2.05 -4.96
C VAL A 108 3.63 1.92 -3.85
N ILE A 109 3.81 2.70 -2.78
CA ILE A 109 3.11 2.55 -1.51
C ILE A 109 2.10 3.70 -1.34
N TYR A 110 0.80 3.41 -1.45
CA TYR A 110 -0.30 4.35 -1.29
C TYR A 110 -0.95 4.21 0.09
N SER A 111 -1.27 5.22 0.83
CA SER A 111 -0.85 6.62 0.72
C SER A 111 -0.87 7.25 2.11
N ILE A 112 0.07 8.13 2.42
CA ILE A 112 0.05 8.93 3.66
C ILE A 112 -0.99 10.06 3.63
N ALA A 113 -1.60 10.29 2.48
CA ALA A 113 -2.64 11.29 2.25
C ALA A 113 -3.82 10.69 1.48
N PRO A 114 -4.59 9.76 2.07
CA PRO A 114 -5.75 9.16 1.42
C PRO A 114 -6.81 10.21 1.10
N TRP A 115 -7.65 9.94 0.09
CA TRP A 115 -8.57 10.91 -0.48
C TRP A 115 -9.47 11.61 0.54
N HIS A 116 -10.04 10.88 1.49
CA HIS A 116 -10.89 11.44 2.53
C HIS A 116 -10.15 11.73 3.84
N GLY A 117 -8.83 11.49 3.90
CA GLY A 117 -8.07 11.58 5.14
C GLY A 117 -8.51 10.54 6.17
N ASN A 118 -9.24 9.51 5.73
CA ASN A 118 -9.71 8.45 6.60
C ASN A 118 -8.54 7.55 6.99
N PHE A 119 -8.59 7.14 8.24
CA PHE A 119 -7.60 6.31 8.85
C PHE A 119 -8.32 5.19 9.60
N THR A 120 -8.12 3.96 9.18
CA THR A 120 -8.85 2.80 9.69
C THR A 120 -7.91 1.88 10.46
N TYR A 121 -8.37 1.40 11.60
CA TYR A 121 -7.62 0.54 12.49
C TYR A 121 -8.54 -0.38 13.28
N TRP A 122 -7.98 -1.45 13.83
CA TRP A 122 -8.66 -2.35 14.74
C TRP A 122 -8.40 -1.97 16.19
N GLU A 123 -9.45 -1.93 17.00
CA GLU A 123 -9.37 -1.75 18.44
C GLU A 123 -10.37 -2.70 19.14
N ASN A 124 -9.87 -3.56 20.02
CA ASN A 124 -10.67 -4.57 20.72
C ASN A 124 -11.53 -5.45 19.77
N GLY A 125 -10.95 -5.85 18.64
CA GLY A 125 -11.61 -6.70 17.65
C GLY A 125 -12.65 -5.99 16.77
N THR A 126 -12.80 -4.68 16.91
CA THR A 126 -13.73 -3.87 16.12
C THR A 126 -12.94 -2.91 15.22
N MET A 127 -13.34 -2.83 13.95
CA MET A 127 -12.79 -1.85 13.03
C MET A 127 -13.32 -0.45 13.34
N LYS A 128 -12.43 0.52 13.40
CA LYS A 128 -12.73 1.93 13.64
C LYS A 128 -12.10 2.79 12.57
N SER A 129 -12.70 3.92 12.28
CA SER A 129 -12.17 4.93 11.37
C SER A 129 -12.13 6.28 12.05
N GLU A 130 -11.03 6.99 11.88
CA GLU A 130 -10.86 8.38 12.28
C GLU A 130 -10.43 9.19 11.06
N ARG A 131 -10.66 10.48 11.09
CA ARG A 131 -10.22 11.39 10.03
C ARG A 131 -9.17 12.35 10.59
N TYR A 132 -8.00 12.38 9.94
CA TYR A 132 -6.95 13.32 10.29
C TYR A 132 -6.74 14.34 9.18
N THR A 133 -6.66 15.60 9.57
CA THR A 133 -6.26 16.66 8.65
C THR A 133 -4.76 16.55 8.40
N VAL A 134 -4.35 16.50 7.14
CA VAL A 134 -2.93 16.51 6.73
C VAL A 134 -2.26 17.72 7.36
N GLY A 135 -1.08 17.53 7.95
CA GLY A 135 -0.32 18.55 8.64
C GLY A 135 -0.69 18.78 10.12
N SER A 136 -1.81 18.20 10.61
CA SER A 136 -2.13 18.28 12.04
C SER A 136 -1.11 17.51 12.90
N GLU A 137 -0.96 17.89 14.17
CA GLU A 137 -0.08 17.17 15.12
C GLU A 137 -0.44 15.66 15.19
N ARG A 138 -1.73 15.34 15.19
CA ARG A 138 -2.22 13.96 15.24
C ARG A 138 -1.80 13.19 13.99
N TRP A 139 -2.00 13.78 12.81
CA TRP A 139 -1.57 13.22 11.54
C TRP A 139 -0.05 13.00 11.52
N ARG A 140 0.74 14.02 11.89
CA ARG A 140 2.21 13.91 11.94
C ARG A 140 2.67 12.82 12.89
N SER A 141 2.10 12.76 14.09
CA SER A 141 2.47 11.75 15.10
C SER A 141 2.22 10.33 14.60
N VAL A 142 1.04 10.05 14.06
CA VAL A 142 0.65 8.72 13.59
C VAL A 142 1.49 8.29 12.39
N TRP A 143 1.64 9.16 11.39
CA TRP A 143 2.41 8.82 10.19
C TRP A 143 3.91 8.75 10.44
N THR A 144 4.46 9.53 11.36
CA THR A 144 5.87 9.40 11.77
C THR A 144 6.14 8.03 12.37
N ASP A 145 5.28 7.59 13.28
CA ASP A 145 5.43 6.25 13.91
C ASP A 145 5.34 5.14 12.87
N PHE A 146 4.30 5.19 12.01
CA PHE A 146 4.11 4.21 10.97
C PHE A 146 5.27 4.16 9.97
N LEU A 147 5.69 5.31 9.43
CA LEU A 147 6.73 5.35 8.40
C LEU A 147 8.07 4.83 8.92
N ARG A 148 8.39 5.08 10.19
CA ARG A 148 9.59 4.47 10.82
C ARG A 148 9.50 2.95 10.82
N LYS A 149 8.36 2.40 11.20
CA LYS A 149 8.13 0.95 11.22
C LYS A 149 8.10 0.36 9.81
N LEU A 150 7.53 1.07 8.85
CA LEU A 150 7.56 0.67 7.45
C LEU A 150 9.00 0.62 6.92
N ILE A 151 9.82 1.65 7.18
CA ILE A 151 11.22 1.69 6.75
C ILE A 151 12.01 0.53 7.36
N GLU A 152 11.90 0.31 8.70
CA GLU A 152 12.52 -0.82 9.36
C GLU A 152 12.15 -2.14 8.67
N HIS A 153 10.85 -2.34 8.40
CA HIS A 153 10.34 -3.54 7.72
C HIS A 153 10.89 -3.70 6.30
N LEU A 154 10.87 -2.62 5.50
CA LEU A 154 11.37 -2.65 4.12
C LEU A 154 12.88 -2.91 4.07
N MET A 155 13.65 -2.37 5.02
CA MET A 155 15.09 -2.65 5.14
C MET A 155 15.35 -4.11 5.51
N ASP A 156 14.61 -4.66 6.47
CA ASP A 156 14.71 -6.06 6.88
C ASP A 156 14.39 -7.03 5.73
N LYS A 157 13.49 -6.64 4.83
CA LYS A 157 13.14 -7.42 3.64
C LYS A 157 14.09 -7.18 2.46
N GLY A 158 14.95 -6.18 2.52
CA GLY A 158 15.80 -5.76 1.40
C GLY A 158 15.04 -5.10 0.26
N TRP A 159 13.90 -4.45 0.57
CA TRP A 159 13.01 -3.80 -0.41
C TRP A 159 13.04 -2.28 -0.35
N PHE A 160 13.81 -1.70 0.57
CA PHE A 160 13.80 -0.25 0.83
C PHE A 160 14.17 0.57 -0.41
N ASP A 161 15.25 0.20 -1.10
CA ASP A 161 15.77 0.96 -2.26
C ASP A 161 14.83 0.93 -3.48
N GLU A 162 13.89 -0.02 -3.52
CA GLU A 162 12.90 -0.17 -4.58
C GLU A 162 11.54 0.45 -4.19
N SER A 163 11.43 1.02 -3.00
CA SER A 163 10.16 1.51 -2.42
C SER A 163 9.99 3.00 -2.60
N TYR A 164 8.76 3.40 -2.99
CA TYR A 164 8.37 4.77 -3.24
C TYR A 164 7.03 5.07 -2.57
N ILE A 165 6.89 6.24 -1.95
CA ILE A 165 5.60 6.69 -1.44
C ILE A 165 4.79 7.26 -2.61
N GLY A 166 3.64 6.62 -2.87
CA GLY A 166 2.67 7.06 -3.85
C GLY A 166 1.68 8.06 -3.25
N ILE A 167 1.39 9.11 -4.00
CA ILE A 167 0.31 10.06 -3.72
C ILE A 167 -0.54 10.13 -4.98
N ASP A 168 -1.85 9.90 -4.82
CA ASP A 168 -2.81 9.92 -5.91
C ASP A 168 -3.08 11.36 -6.41
N GLU A 169 -3.87 11.52 -7.46
CA GLU A 169 -4.27 12.77 -8.17
C GLU A 169 -4.79 13.87 -7.23
N ARG A 170 -4.03 14.26 -6.24
CA ARG A 170 -4.36 15.30 -5.26
C ARG A 170 -3.35 16.42 -5.29
N GLY A 171 -3.81 17.62 -4.89
CA GLY A 171 -2.89 18.70 -4.60
C GLY A 171 -1.87 18.26 -3.57
N PHE A 172 -0.59 18.37 -3.89
CA PHE A 172 0.49 18.03 -2.99
C PHE A 172 0.48 18.98 -1.78
N SER A 173 0.48 18.39 -0.58
CA SER A 173 0.65 19.16 0.64
C SER A 173 2.14 19.26 0.96
N ALA A 174 2.63 20.48 1.20
CA ALA A 174 3.98 20.70 1.71
C ALA A 174 4.22 19.90 3.00
N ASP A 175 3.20 19.81 3.87
CA ASP A 175 3.27 19.01 5.09
C ASP A 175 3.58 17.53 4.87
N ALA A 176 3.10 16.95 3.77
CA ALA A 176 3.38 15.54 3.44
C ALA A 176 4.85 15.36 3.03
N PHE A 177 5.38 16.27 2.23
CA PHE A 177 6.80 16.25 1.85
C PHE A 177 7.71 16.53 3.04
N ASP A 178 7.39 17.53 3.85
CA ASP A 178 8.15 17.84 5.06
C ASP A 178 8.21 16.65 6.02
N LEU A 179 7.12 15.88 6.11
CA LEU A 179 7.10 14.68 6.94
C LEU A 179 8.05 13.60 6.37
N ILE A 180 7.96 13.32 5.07
CA ILE A 180 8.81 12.31 4.41
C ILE A 180 10.29 12.70 4.56
N ASP A 181 10.63 13.95 4.26
CA ASP A 181 12.00 14.46 4.37
C ASP A 181 12.53 14.37 5.80
N SER A 182 11.69 14.71 6.80
CA SER A 182 12.08 14.64 8.21
C SER A 182 12.42 13.21 8.67
N ILE A 183 11.83 12.20 8.07
CA ILE A 183 12.08 10.80 8.40
C ILE A 183 13.30 10.27 7.65
N ARG A 184 13.49 10.67 6.40
CA ARG A 184 14.65 10.33 5.59
C ARG A 184 15.96 10.83 6.24
N ASN A 185 15.95 12.01 6.83
CA ASN A 185 17.09 12.59 7.50
C ASN A 185 17.44 11.95 8.86
N ILE A 186 16.67 11.00 9.35
CA ILE A 186 16.96 10.27 10.59
C ILE A 186 17.89 9.06 10.33
N HIS A 187 18.09 8.67 9.08
CA HIS A 187 18.93 7.54 8.69
C HIS A 187 20.27 7.93 8.04
N ASP A 188 20.53 9.24 7.88
CA ASP A 188 21.84 9.79 7.55
C ASP A 188 22.61 10.14 8.83
#